data_b102318fb9559971b080a959833f5fa9
#
_entry.id   b102318fb9559971b080a959833f5fa9
#
_cell.length_a   1.000
_cell.length_b   1.000
_cell.length_c   1.000
_cell.angle_alpha   90.00
_cell.angle_beta   90.00
_cell.angle_gamma   90.00
#
_symmetry.space_group_name_H-M   'P 1'
#
loop_
_entity.id
_entity.type
_entity.pdbx_description
1 polymer ?
#
loop_
_entity_poly.entity_id
_entity_poly.type
_entity_poly.pdbx_seq_one_letter_code
_entity_poly.pdbx_strand_id
1 'polypeptide(L)'
;MSDFAKNLRYYRKQKRLSQAELAKALNYGDTTISNYESGRNEPSFDDLINLSHKLSVTPNDLIGFSFMDKDISFIFRFNQLETKHKKIILDLIQALIEQNT
;
A
#
# COMPACT_ATOMS: atom_id res chain seq x y z
N MET A 1 5.50 -14.61 0.83
CA MET A 1 4.62 -13.45 0.59
C MET A 1 3.38 -13.83 -0.20
N SER A 2 2.56 -14.66 0.42
CA SER A 2 1.39 -15.25 -0.25
C SER A 2 0.39 -14.20 -0.73
N ASP A 3 0.29 -13.07 0.00
CA ASP A 3 -0.71 -12.06 -0.32
C ASP A 3 -0.27 -11.10 -1.43
N PHE A 4 1.04 -11.00 -1.71
CA PHE A 4 1.54 -10.08 -2.72
C PHE A 4 0.95 -10.40 -4.11
N ALA A 5 0.98 -11.66 -4.53
CA ALA A 5 0.49 -12.07 -5.84
C ALA A 5 -0.98 -11.68 -6.03
N LYS A 6 -1.80 -11.99 -5.03
CA LYS A 6 -3.23 -11.69 -5.05
C LYS A 6 -3.48 -10.17 -5.05
N ASN A 7 -2.76 -9.44 -4.21
CA ASN A 7 -2.94 -8.00 -4.10
C ASN A 7 -2.47 -7.26 -5.35
N LEU A 8 -1.36 -7.69 -5.94
CA LEU A 8 -0.90 -7.12 -7.19
C LEU A 8 -1.96 -7.23 -8.28
N ARG A 9 -2.54 -8.43 -8.42
CA ARG A 9 -3.60 -8.65 -9.40
C ARG A 9 -4.81 -7.75 -9.11
N TYR A 10 -5.20 -7.64 -7.84
CA TYR A 10 -6.33 -6.81 -7.43
C TYR A 10 -6.11 -5.35 -7.84
N TYR A 11 -5.00 -4.76 -7.44
CA TYR A 11 -4.74 -3.35 -7.71
C TYR A 11 -4.47 -3.07 -9.18
N ARG A 12 -3.87 -4.03 -9.89
CA ARG A 12 -3.71 -3.92 -11.34
C ARG A 12 -5.07 -3.82 -12.02
N LYS A 13 -6.01 -4.67 -11.64
CA LYS A 13 -7.37 -4.65 -12.20
C LYS A 13 -8.13 -3.39 -11.84
N GLN A 14 -7.91 -2.86 -10.64
CA GLN A 14 -8.51 -1.57 -10.25
C GLN A 14 -8.08 -0.45 -11.18
N LYS A 15 -6.85 -0.49 -11.67
CA LYS A 15 -6.33 0.46 -12.65
C LYS A 15 -6.67 0.11 -14.09
N ARG A 16 -7.38 -0.99 -14.31
CA ARG A 16 -7.80 -1.47 -15.64
C ARG A 16 -6.61 -1.72 -16.56
N LEU A 17 -5.52 -2.21 -16.00
CA LEU A 17 -4.34 -2.57 -16.76
C LEU A 17 -4.25 -4.08 -16.94
N SER A 18 -3.86 -4.52 -18.16
CA SER A 18 -3.48 -5.91 -18.35
C SER A 18 -2.10 -6.17 -17.75
N GLN A 19 -1.74 -7.44 -17.62
CA GLN A 19 -0.39 -7.79 -17.18
C GLN A 19 0.67 -7.20 -18.12
N ALA A 20 0.42 -7.30 -19.43
CA ALA A 20 1.34 -6.77 -20.43
C ALA A 20 1.45 -5.26 -20.38
N GLU A 21 0.33 -4.57 -20.16
CA GLU A 21 0.32 -3.12 -20.05
C GLU A 21 1.10 -2.63 -18.83
N LEU A 22 0.93 -3.29 -17.70
CA LEU A 22 1.67 -2.94 -16.51
C LEU A 22 3.17 -3.21 -16.67
N ALA A 23 3.53 -4.36 -17.23
CA ALA A 23 4.94 -4.69 -17.49
C ALA A 23 5.57 -3.65 -18.42
N LYS A 24 4.88 -3.29 -19.50
CA LYS A 24 5.38 -2.29 -20.46
C LYS A 24 5.54 -0.92 -19.79
N ALA A 25 4.59 -0.53 -18.98
CA ALA A 25 4.64 0.77 -18.30
C ALA A 25 5.84 0.89 -17.35
N LEU A 26 6.28 -0.23 -16.78
CA LEU A 26 7.42 -0.29 -15.88
C LEU A 26 8.72 -0.72 -16.57
N ASN A 27 8.65 -0.94 -17.87
CA ASN A 27 9.78 -1.41 -18.65
C ASN A 27 10.30 -2.77 -18.16
N TYR A 28 9.38 -3.63 -17.76
CA TYR A 28 9.68 -4.99 -17.33
C TYR A 28 9.53 -5.96 -18.50
N GLY A 29 10.14 -7.14 -18.38
CA GLY A 29 9.96 -8.20 -19.36
C GLY A 29 8.53 -8.74 -19.40
N ASP A 30 8.18 -9.40 -20.52
CA ASP A 30 6.81 -9.82 -20.82
C ASP A 30 6.16 -10.72 -19.76
N THR A 31 6.96 -11.54 -19.08
CA THR A 31 6.45 -12.52 -18.11
C THR A 31 6.59 -12.08 -16.67
N THR A 32 7.15 -10.91 -16.43
CA THR A 32 7.46 -10.47 -15.05
C THR A 32 6.20 -10.37 -14.19
N ILE A 33 5.18 -9.69 -14.69
CA ILE A 33 3.95 -9.50 -13.91
C ILE A 33 3.20 -10.82 -13.73
N SER A 34 3.12 -11.65 -14.77
CA SER A 34 2.47 -12.96 -14.65
C SER A 34 3.17 -13.87 -13.65
N ASN A 35 4.50 -13.81 -13.60
CA ASN A 35 5.28 -14.58 -12.63
C ASN A 35 5.06 -14.08 -11.20
N TYR A 36 4.90 -12.77 -11.01
CA TYR A 36 4.55 -12.22 -9.70
C TYR A 36 3.13 -12.66 -9.27
N GLU A 37 2.17 -12.58 -10.20
CA GLU A 37 0.77 -12.90 -9.88
C GLU A 37 0.52 -14.38 -9.70
N SER A 38 1.36 -15.24 -10.26
CA SER A 38 1.27 -16.69 -10.05
C SER A 38 1.98 -17.14 -8.77
N GLY A 39 2.72 -16.24 -8.12
CA GLY A 39 3.51 -16.60 -6.95
C GLY A 39 4.84 -17.25 -7.27
N ARG A 40 5.21 -17.34 -8.55
CA ARG A 40 6.47 -17.97 -8.98
C ARG A 40 7.68 -17.16 -8.53
N ASN A 41 7.60 -15.83 -8.59
CA ASN A 41 8.67 -14.94 -8.20
C ASN A 41 8.17 -13.90 -7.21
N GLU A 42 9.06 -13.46 -6.35
CA GLU A 42 8.82 -12.34 -5.44
C GLU A 42 9.56 -11.10 -5.97
N PRO A 43 9.03 -9.90 -5.75
CA PRO A 43 9.68 -8.69 -6.23
C PRO A 43 10.88 -8.33 -5.35
N SER A 44 11.86 -7.65 -5.95
CA SER A 44 12.87 -6.93 -5.19
C SER A 44 12.22 -5.72 -4.50
N PHE A 45 12.95 -5.11 -3.57
CA PHE A 45 12.46 -3.87 -2.95
C PHE A 45 12.22 -2.78 -3.99
N ASP A 46 13.13 -2.65 -4.96
CA ASP A 46 12.98 -1.64 -6.02
C ASP A 46 11.72 -1.89 -6.85
N ASP A 47 11.49 -3.14 -7.23
CA ASP A 47 10.30 -3.49 -8.00
C ASP A 47 9.02 -3.28 -7.19
N LEU A 48 9.05 -3.60 -5.90
CA LEU A 48 7.92 -3.38 -5.03
C LEU A 48 7.56 -1.89 -4.97
N ILE A 49 8.56 -1.02 -4.84
CA ILE A 49 8.37 0.42 -4.83
C ILE A 49 7.85 0.91 -6.17
N ASN A 50 8.43 0.44 -7.27
CA ASN A 50 8.00 0.83 -8.62
C ASN A 50 6.54 0.42 -8.89
N LEU A 51 6.17 -0.80 -8.49
CA LEU A 51 4.79 -1.28 -8.62
C LEU A 51 3.83 -0.44 -7.80
N SER A 52 4.19 -0.13 -6.57
CA SER A 52 3.33 0.66 -5.69
C SER A 52 3.10 2.06 -6.25
N HIS A 53 4.14 2.71 -6.76
CA HIS A 53 4.03 4.02 -7.39
C HIS A 53 3.12 3.96 -8.62
N LYS A 54 3.33 2.97 -9.49
CA LYS A 54 2.54 2.86 -10.73
C LYS A 54 1.08 2.61 -10.44
N LEU A 55 0.79 1.83 -9.42
CA LEU A 55 -0.58 1.48 -9.04
C LEU A 55 -1.21 2.47 -8.06
N SER A 56 -0.46 3.49 -7.65
CA SER A 56 -0.91 4.51 -6.68
C SER A 56 -1.37 3.91 -5.35
N VAL A 57 -0.63 2.91 -4.91
CA VAL A 57 -0.84 2.27 -3.60
C VAL A 57 0.46 2.27 -2.83
N THR A 58 0.42 1.90 -1.56
CA THR A 58 1.63 1.78 -0.75
C THR A 58 2.23 0.39 -0.90
N PRO A 59 3.54 0.22 -0.63
CA PRO A 59 4.11 -1.12 -0.57
C PRO A 59 3.39 -2.04 0.43
N ASN A 60 2.89 -1.50 1.54
CA ASN A 60 2.13 -2.28 2.51
C ASN A 60 0.83 -2.81 1.93
N ASP A 61 0.17 -2.04 1.07
CA ASP A 61 -1.03 -2.51 0.38
C ASP A 61 -0.72 -3.75 -0.46
N LEU A 62 0.42 -3.73 -1.16
CA LEU A 62 0.81 -4.86 -2.01
C LEU A 62 1.23 -6.08 -1.20
N ILE A 63 1.93 -5.88 -0.09
CA ILE A 63 2.39 -6.98 0.76
C ILE A 63 1.20 -7.62 1.50
N GLY A 64 0.13 -6.87 1.69
CA GLY A 64 -1.02 -7.36 2.46
C GLY A 64 -0.78 -7.33 3.95
N PHE A 65 0.04 -6.40 4.41
CA PHE A 65 0.30 -6.25 5.83
C PHE A 65 -0.90 -5.53 6.48
N SER A 66 -1.90 -6.32 6.84
CA SER A 66 -3.19 -5.80 7.31
C SER A 66 -3.24 -5.54 8.81
N PHE A 67 -2.24 -5.94 9.55
CA PHE A 67 -2.23 -5.87 11.01
C PHE A 67 -2.54 -4.46 11.52
N MET A 68 -2.07 -3.42 10.81
CA MET A 68 -2.24 -2.04 11.22
C MET A 68 -2.93 -1.18 10.17
N ASP A 69 -3.74 -1.78 9.31
CA ASP A 69 -4.38 -1.03 8.22
C ASP A 69 -5.15 0.19 8.73
N LYS A 70 -5.95 0.02 9.78
CA LYS A 70 -6.73 1.12 10.34
C LYS A 70 -5.83 2.18 10.97
N ASP A 71 -4.80 1.74 11.67
CA ASP A 71 -3.86 2.65 12.32
C ASP A 71 -3.03 3.40 11.27
N ILE A 72 -2.62 2.71 10.21
CA ILE A 72 -1.88 3.33 9.11
C ILE A 72 -2.75 4.37 8.42
N SER A 73 -4.01 4.04 8.15
CA SER A 73 -4.96 4.98 7.56
C SER A 73 -5.14 6.21 8.44
N PHE A 74 -5.25 6.03 9.76
CA PHE A 74 -5.35 7.14 10.70
C PHE A 74 -4.11 8.03 10.64
N ILE A 75 -2.92 7.43 10.69
CA ILE A 75 -1.65 8.18 10.63
C ILE A 75 -1.55 8.98 9.35
N PHE A 76 -1.90 8.37 8.22
CA PHE A 76 -1.85 9.04 6.93
C PHE A 76 -2.77 10.26 6.89
N ARG A 77 -3.99 10.10 7.36
CA ARG A 77 -4.98 11.17 7.40
C ARG A 77 -4.60 12.26 8.41
N PHE A 78 -4.08 11.84 9.56
CA PHE A 78 -3.60 12.75 10.57
C PHE A 78 -2.48 13.65 10.03
N ASN A 79 -1.56 13.06 9.26
CA ASN A 79 -0.43 13.81 8.72
C ASN A 79 -0.82 14.83 7.65
N GLN A 80 -2.03 14.74 7.11
CA GLN A 80 -2.56 15.73 6.17
C GLN A 80 -3.13 16.96 6.86
N LEU A 81 -3.28 16.93 8.17
CA LEU A 81 -3.84 18.04 8.93
C LEU A 81 -2.79 19.15 9.12
N GLU A 82 -3.28 20.38 9.27
CA GLU A 82 -2.44 21.48 9.72
C GLU A 82 -1.98 21.26 11.16
N THR A 83 -0.85 21.88 11.53
CA THR A 83 -0.25 21.70 12.86
C THR A 83 -1.23 22.01 13.98
N LYS A 84 -2.04 23.06 13.84
CA LYS A 84 -3.03 23.42 14.87
C LYS A 84 -4.09 22.34 15.05
N HIS A 85 -4.50 21.70 13.95
CA HIS A 85 -5.49 20.63 14.02
C HIS A 85 -4.90 19.34 14.59
N LYS A 86 -3.63 19.05 14.26
CA LYS A 86 -2.92 17.92 14.88
C LYS A 86 -2.90 18.04 16.40
N LYS A 87 -2.64 19.25 16.90
CA LYS A 87 -2.61 19.50 18.34
C LYS A 87 -3.96 19.22 18.99
N ILE A 88 -5.06 19.64 18.35
CA ILE A 88 -6.41 19.40 18.87
C ILE A 88 -6.66 17.89 18.98
N ILE A 89 -6.31 17.13 17.95
CA ILE A 89 -6.51 15.68 17.96
C ILE A 89 -5.67 15.02 19.05
N LEU A 90 -4.41 15.41 19.18
CA LEU A 90 -3.53 14.85 20.21
C LEU A 90 -4.02 15.18 21.63
N ASP A 91 -4.50 16.39 21.84
CA ASP A 91 -5.04 16.79 23.14
C ASP A 91 -6.29 15.97 23.48
N LEU A 92 -7.16 15.72 22.50
CA LEU A 92 -8.34 14.90 22.69
C LEU A 92 -7.96 13.45 23.03
N ILE A 93 -7.02 12.89 22.31
CA ILE A 93 -6.54 11.53 22.57
C ILE A 93 -6.02 11.43 24.00
N GLN A 94 -5.21 12.38 24.43
CA GLN A 94 -4.65 12.39 25.78
C GLN A 94 -5.74 12.48 26.83
N ALA A 95 -6.73 13.35 26.63
CA ALA A 95 -7.83 13.50 27.57
C ALA A 95 -8.63 12.20 27.71
N LEU A 96 -8.86 11.50 26.60
CA LEU A 96 -9.60 10.23 26.61
C LEU A 96 -8.79 9.13 27.29
N ILE A 97 -7.48 9.10 27.08
CA ILE A 97 -6.61 8.14 27.76
C ILE A 97 -6.67 8.35 29.28
N GLU A 98 -6.60 9.59 29.73
CA GLU A 98 -6.66 9.92 31.15
C GLU A 98 -7.99 9.53 31.79
N GLN A 99 -9.09 9.63 31.05
CA GLN A 99 -10.39 9.20 31.53
C GLN A 99 -10.48 7.70 31.74
N ASN A 100 -9.70 6.93 30.99
CA ASN A 100 -9.73 5.47 31.04
C ASN A 100 -8.82 4.89 32.14
N THR A 101 -8.09 5.72 32.82
CA THR A 101 -7.23 5.33 33.95
C THR A 101 -7.87 5.75 35.26
#